data_032c27d9a5f1d79a12ec7ff63bad9f7c
#
_entry.id   032c27d9a5f1d79a12ec7ff63bad9f7c
#
_cell.length_a   1.000
_cell.length_b   1.000
_cell.length_c   1.000
_cell.angle_alpha   90.00
_cell.angle_beta   90.00
_cell.angle_gamma   90.00
#
_symmetry.space_group_name_H-M   'P 1'
#
loop_
_entity.id
_entity.type
_entity.pdbx_description
1 polymer ?
#
loop_
_entity_poly.entity_id
_entity_poly.type
_entity_poly.pdbx_seq_one_letter_code
_entity_poly.pdbx_strand_id
1 'polypeptide(L)'
;MYGFYKVAAAVPEMRVADPAYNAEKIIELAAKAAEESCAAAVFPELSVTGYTCADLFHQSALLESAYNAVTEIAAATKSFDTLIVIGAPFLWRSALYNCAFVLHRGEVKGIIPKSHLPNYREFYEKRWFASGKGIKPVIVDFKGDDVPFGTNIIFNHDRFFKLGIEVCEDLWHVIPPSSFHAMAGATVIMNLSASDELVSKADYRLELLKQQSARCVAAYIYSSSGVHESSTDLVFGGHAVIAENGAILEENQRFQRKSSFITYDIDCERLTSLRISESSFNDSKLPEGTEYFEVEIEKVPALKEVKRYFAPHPFVPTDETLRNKRCSEIISIQASALAKRFEHSRAEKAVIGISGGLDSTLALLVAAETFRLLGKDDKNIVTITMPGFGTSDRTFNNAVTLCKYLKTDLRKVDITKSCLAHFKDIGHDSAVHDVTYENVQARERTRILMDTANREKGLVIGTGDLSEAALGWSTYNGDHMSMYAVNCGVPKTLIRYLIKWVADNSEQKLAKILLDVIDTPVSPELLPKSKTGEINQKTEDIIGPYELHDFFLYHTVKYGASPAKIKFMAEKAFTEKYEPDYIEKTLNTFFRRFFANQFKRSCVPDGPKVGTISLSPRGDWRMPSDASQEAWRV
;
A
#
# COMPACT_ATOMS: atom_id res chain seq x y z
N MET A 1 -3.47 -18.78 -4.19
CA MET A 1 -2.66 -18.64 -2.94
C MET A 1 -2.88 -17.23 -2.39
N TYR A 2 -3.65 -17.05 -1.34
CA TYR A 2 -3.92 -15.75 -0.67
C TYR A 2 -4.37 -14.60 -1.59
N GLY A 3 -5.14 -14.90 -2.66
CA GLY A 3 -5.62 -13.88 -3.60
C GLY A 3 -4.53 -13.25 -4.49
N PHE A 4 -3.33 -13.83 -4.53
CA PHE A 4 -2.30 -13.44 -5.50
C PHE A 4 -2.50 -14.18 -6.82
N TYR A 5 -2.37 -13.43 -7.93
CA TYR A 5 -2.42 -13.94 -9.29
C TYR A 5 -1.29 -13.34 -10.11
N LYS A 6 -0.62 -14.15 -10.92
CA LYS A 6 0.36 -13.63 -11.86
C LYS A 6 -0.34 -13.21 -13.15
N VAL A 7 0.02 -12.05 -13.66
CA VAL A 7 -0.46 -11.55 -14.95
C VAL A 7 0.71 -11.19 -15.84
N ALA A 8 0.48 -11.18 -17.15
CA ALA A 8 1.48 -10.86 -18.14
C ALA A 8 1.01 -9.76 -19.10
N ALA A 9 1.94 -8.91 -19.53
CA ALA A 9 1.80 -8.05 -20.70
C ALA A 9 2.89 -8.43 -21.72
N ALA A 10 2.46 -8.79 -22.92
CA ALA A 10 3.30 -9.33 -23.98
C ALA A 10 3.25 -8.46 -25.23
N VAL A 11 4.41 -8.18 -25.82
CA VAL A 11 4.54 -7.44 -27.09
C VAL A 11 5.30 -8.34 -28.05
N PRO A 12 4.62 -8.99 -29.01
CA PRO A 12 5.26 -9.90 -29.95
C PRO A 12 6.03 -9.15 -31.05
N GLU A 13 7.06 -9.77 -31.59
CA GLU A 13 7.49 -9.45 -32.96
C GLU A 13 6.33 -9.73 -33.89
N MET A 14 6.12 -8.86 -34.88
CA MET A 14 5.00 -9.01 -35.78
C MET A 14 5.33 -8.55 -37.21
N ARG A 15 4.45 -8.91 -38.14
CA ARG A 15 4.46 -8.39 -39.51
C ARG A 15 3.08 -7.85 -39.84
N VAL A 16 3.05 -6.64 -40.42
CA VAL A 16 1.80 -6.01 -40.81
C VAL A 16 1.13 -6.84 -41.90
N ALA A 17 -0.16 -7.14 -41.74
CA ALA A 17 -0.99 -7.95 -42.65
C ALA A 17 -0.50 -9.39 -42.86
N ASP A 18 0.22 -9.98 -41.86
CA ASP A 18 0.63 -11.39 -41.89
C ASP A 18 0.11 -12.13 -40.64
N PRO A 19 -1.21 -12.46 -40.55
CA PRO A 19 -1.82 -13.09 -39.39
C PRO A 19 -1.19 -14.44 -39.01
N ALA A 20 -0.71 -15.22 -39.98
CA ALA A 20 -0.10 -16.52 -39.71
C ALA A 20 1.22 -16.38 -38.94
N TYR A 21 2.11 -15.49 -39.39
CA TYR A 21 3.35 -15.17 -38.65
C TYR A 21 3.06 -14.60 -37.25
N ASN A 22 2.08 -13.70 -37.16
CA ASN A 22 1.72 -13.07 -35.89
C ASN A 22 1.13 -14.10 -34.91
N ALA A 23 0.33 -15.05 -35.39
CA ALA A 23 -0.19 -16.15 -34.58
C ALA A 23 0.94 -16.99 -33.98
N GLU A 24 1.95 -17.36 -34.78
CA GLU A 24 3.13 -18.08 -34.29
C GLU A 24 3.81 -17.35 -33.13
N LYS A 25 4.04 -16.03 -33.25
CA LYS A 25 4.68 -15.22 -32.22
C LYS A 25 3.79 -15.01 -30.98
N ILE A 26 2.49 -14.92 -31.13
CA ILE A 26 1.53 -14.88 -30.04
C ILE A 26 1.54 -16.21 -29.28
N ILE A 27 1.53 -17.36 -29.98
CA ILE A 27 1.58 -18.70 -29.38
C ILE A 27 2.88 -18.89 -28.57
N GLU A 28 4.04 -18.46 -29.09
CA GLU A 28 5.31 -18.52 -28.36
C GLU A 28 5.23 -17.80 -27.01
N LEU A 29 4.67 -16.57 -26.97
CA LEU A 29 4.54 -15.79 -25.74
C LEU A 29 3.41 -16.30 -24.82
N ALA A 30 2.33 -16.83 -25.39
CA ALA A 30 1.26 -17.49 -24.63
C ALA A 30 1.76 -18.75 -23.91
N ALA A 31 2.60 -19.54 -24.57
CA ALA A 31 3.25 -20.69 -23.94
C ALA A 31 4.15 -20.26 -22.77
N LYS A 32 4.93 -19.20 -22.95
CA LYS A 32 5.74 -18.63 -21.87
C LYS A 32 4.88 -18.16 -20.68
N ALA A 33 3.73 -17.52 -20.95
CA ALA A 33 2.80 -17.09 -19.90
C ALA A 33 2.24 -18.30 -19.12
N ALA A 34 1.93 -19.39 -19.81
CA ALA A 34 1.46 -20.63 -19.20
C ALA A 34 2.56 -21.32 -18.36
N GLU A 35 3.79 -21.38 -18.85
CA GLU A 35 4.95 -21.91 -18.12
C GLU A 35 5.20 -21.13 -16.82
N GLU A 36 5.06 -19.81 -16.85
CA GLU A 36 5.19 -18.94 -15.68
C GLU A 36 3.95 -18.93 -14.78
N SER A 37 2.93 -19.71 -15.10
CA SER A 37 1.67 -19.82 -14.35
C SER A 37 0.91 -18.49 -14.25
N CYS A 38 0.88 -17.71 -15.35
CA CYS A 38 0.08 -16.49 -15.43
C CYS A 38 -1.42 -16.84 -15.50
N ALA A 39 -2.23 -16.17 -14.69
CA ALA A 39 -3.69 -16.28 -14.76
C ALA A 39 -4.24 -15.71 -16.06
N ALA A 40 -3.63 -14.61 -16.54
CA ALA A 40 -3.99 -13.99 -17.81
C ALA A 40 -2.78 -13.28 -18.44
N ALA A 41 -2.78 -13.21 -19.79
CA ALA A 41 -1.80 -12.50 -20.59
C ALA A 41 -2.50 -11.62 -21.63
N VAL A 42 -2.10 -10.35 -21.75
CA VAL A 42 -2.62 -9.40 -22.71
C VAL A 42 -1.59 -9.08 -23.79
N PHE A 43 -2.05 -9.04 -25.03
CA PHE A 43 -1.31 -8.67 -26.22
C PHE A 43 -1.80 -7.32 -26.78
N PRO A 44 -1.06 -6.68 -27.70
CA PRO A 44 -1.46 -5.40 -28.26
C PRO A 44 -2.78 -5.44 -29.05
N GLU A 45 -3.35 -4.26 -29.24
CA GLU A 45 -4.49 -4.01 -30.12
C GLU A 45 -4.17 -4.48 -31.55
N LEU A 46 -5.13 -5.20 -32.16
CA LEU A 46 -4.98 -5.76 -33.51
C LEU A 46 -3.68 -6.59 -33.70
N SER A 47 -3.17 -7.20 -32.64
CA SER A 47 -1.92 -7.97 -32.64
C SER A 47 -1.91 -9.12 -33.66
N VAL A 48 -3.08 -9.61 -34.05
CA VAL A 48 -3.20 -10.68 -35.05
C VAL A 48 -2.90 -10.17 -36.46
N THR A 49 -3.33 -8.97 -36.82
CA THR A 49 -3.16 -8.39 -38.17
C THR A 49 -2.03 -7.38 -38.26
N GLY A 50 -1.71 -6.71 -37.17
CA GLY A 50 -1.09 -5.41 -37.10
C GLY A 50 -2.13 -4.29 -37.09
N TYR A 51 -1.84 -3.23 -36.37
CA TYR A 51 -2.69 -2.04 -36.30
C TYR A 51 -2.65 -1.22 -37.58
N THR A 52 -1.50 -1.16 -38.24
CA THR A 52 -1.22 -0.28 -39.37
C THR A 52 -1.59 -0.88 -40.74
N CYS A 53 -2.57 -1.77 -40.80
CA CYS A 53 -3.05 -2.40 -42.04
C CYS A 53 -3.83 -1.46 -42.96
N ALA A 54 -4.27 -0.29 -42.50
CA ALA A 54 -5.01 0.72 -43.29
C ALA A 54 -6.21 0.10 -44.04
N ASP A 55 -6.39 0.45 -45.31
CA ASP A 55 -7.53 -0.02 -46.16
C ASP A 55 -7.50 -1.54 -46.42
N LEU A 56 -6.41 -2.24 -46.06
CA LEU A 56 -6.40 -3.70 -46.10
C LEU A 56 -7.44 -4.33 -45.16
N PHE A 57 -7.88 -3.64 -44.11
CA PHE A 57 -9.00 -4.08 -43.28
C PHE A 57 -10.31 -4.29 -44.02
N HIS A 58 -10.49 -3.68 -45.22
CA HIS A 58 -11.64 -3.89 -46.08
C HIS A 58 -11.49 -5.12 -47.02
N GLN A 59 -10.36 -5.84 -46.96
CA GLN A 59 -10.09 -7.00 -47.79
C GLN A 59 -10.50 -8.30 -47.08
N SER A 60 -11.38 -9.07 -47.73
CA SER A 60 -11.85 -10.36 -47.19
C SER A 60 -10.68 -11.33 -46.91
N ALA A 61 -9.65 -11.30 -47.72
CA ALA A 61 -8.46 -12.13 -47.54
C ALA A 61 -7.78 -11.89 -46.19
N LEU A 62 -7.66 -10.64 -45.72
CA LEU A 62 -7.07 -10.30 -44.43
C LEU A 62 -7.99 -10.75 -43.29
N LEU A 63 -9.30 -10.54 -43.42
CA LEU A 63 -10.26 -10.92 -42.39
C LEU A 63 -10.34 -12.44 -42.19
N GLU A 64 -10.39 -13.22 -43.29
CA GLU A 64 -10.39 -14.67 -43.23
C GLU A 64 -9.08 -15.21 -42.66
N SER A 65 -7.94 -14.63 -43.03
CA SER A 65 -6.64 -15.00 -42.45
C SER A 65 -6.57 -14.68 -40.97
N ALA A 66 -7.13 -13.53 -40.54
CA ALA A 66 -7.21 -13.17 -39.12
C ALA A 66 -8.06 -14.16 -38.30
N TYR A 67 -9.23 -14.57 -38.83
CA TYR A 67 -10.09 -15.55 -38.15
C TYR A 67 -9.44 -16.92 -38.05
N ASN A 68 -8.73 -17.35 -39.10
CA ASN A 68 -7.98 -18.61 -39.07
C ASN A 68 -6.86 -18.54 -38.02
N ALA A 69 -6.14 -17.41 -37.94
CA ALA A 69 -5.11 -17.18 -36.93
C ALA A 69 -5.66 -17.20 -35.49
N VAL A 70 -6.81 -16.56 -35.23
CA VAL A 70 -7.48 -16.62 -33.90
C VAL A 70 -7.81 -18.07 -33.55
N THR A 71 -8.35 -18.86 -34.50
CA THR A 71 -8.69 -20.26 -34.28
C THR A 71 -7.44 -21.10 -34.02
N GLU A 72 -6.34 -20.85 -34.76
CA GLU A 72 -5.06 -21.52 -34.57
C GLU A 72 -4.47 -21.23 -33.19
N ILE A 73 -4.47 -19.96 -32.75
CA ILE A 73 -4.02 -19.57 -31.41
C ILE A 73 -4.86 -20.27 -30.34
N ALA A 74 -6.20 -20.27 -30.47
CA ALA A 74 -7.09 -20.97 -29.56
C ALA A 74 -6.74 -22.46 -29.46
N ALA A 75 -6.62 -23.15 -30.60
CA ALA A 75 -6.28 -24.57 -30.67
C ALA A 75 -4.90 -24.87 -30.03
N ALA A 76 -3.88 -24.05 -30.34
CA ALA A 76 -2.54 -24.21 -29.79
C ALA A 76 -2.47 -24.00 -28.28
N THR A 77 -3.37 -23.17 -27.72
CA THR A 77 -3.44 -22.86 -26.29
C THR A 77 -4.46 -23.72 -25.52
N LYS A 78 -5.02 -24.76 -26.13
CA LYS A 78 -6.04 -25.64 -25.54
C LYS A 78 -5.64 -26.27 -24.20
N SER A 79 -4.36 -26.55 -24.02
CA SER A 79 -3.84 -27.15 -22.77
C SER A 79 -3.50 -26.12 -21.70
N PHE A 80 -3.66 -24.81 -21.98
CA PHE A 80 -3.29 -23.74 -21.06
C PHE A 80 -4.50 -23.33 -20.22
N ASP A 81 -4.30 -23.25 -18.91
CA ASP A 81 -5.28 -22.65 -17.98
C ASP A 81 -5.19 -21.10 -17.98
N THR A 82 -4.24 -20.51 -18.68
CA THR A 82 -4.04 -19.06 -18.82
C THR A 82 -5.08 -18.47 -19.77
N LEU A 83 -5.73 -17.37 -19.35
CA LEU A 83 -6.54 -16.53 -20.24
C LEU A 83 -5.61 -15.77 -21.19
N ILE A 84 -5.84 -15.88 -22.50
CA ILE A 84 -5.07 -15.17 -23.52
C ILE A 84 -5.96 -14.13 -24.17
N VAL A 85 -5.55 -12.85 -24.10
CA VAL A 85 -6.31 -11.71 -24.61
C VAL A 85 -5.54 -11.08 -25.77
N ILE A 86 -6.09 -11.23 -27.01
CA ILE A 86 -5.46 -10.80 -28.27
C ILE A 86 -6.35 -9.81 -29.02
N GLY A 87 -5.78 -8.96 -29.87
CA GLY A 87 -6.51 -8.01 -30.70
C GLY A 87 -6.68 -8.53 -32.13
N ALA A 88 -7.93 -8.51 -32.65
CA ALA A 88 -8.25 -8.86 -34.04
C ALA A 88 -9.49 -8.10 -34.54
N PRO A 89 -9.63 -7.87 -35.86
CA PRO A 89 -10.86 -7.33 -36.44
C PRO A 89 -11.99 -8.36 -36.37
N PHE A 90 -13.24 -7.90 -36.21
CA PHE A 90 -14.43 -8.75 -36.22
C PHE A 90 -15.56 -8.13 -37.03
N LEU A 91 -16.09 -8.85 -38.02
CA LEU A 91 -17.23 -8.44 -38.86
C LEU A 91 -18.54 -8.94 -38.24
N TRP A 92 -19.41 -8.02 -37.87
CA TRP A 92 -20.74 -8.33 -37.36
C TRP A 92 -21.80 -7.41 -37.99
N ARG A 93 -22.88 -8.00 -38.51
CA ARG A 93 -23.99 -7.24 -39.16
C ARG A 93 -23.52 -6.19 -40.17
N SER A 94 -22.60 -6.57 -41.06
CA SER A 94 -22.01 -5.72 -42.10
C SER A 94 -21.22 -4.51 -41.56
N ALA A 95 -20.83 -4.49 -40.31
CA ALA A 95 -19.91 -3.52 -39.73
C ALA A 95 -18.68 -4.21 -39.19
N LEU A 96 -17.50 -3.62 -39.43
CA LEU A 96 -16.23 -4.14 -38.95
C LEU A 96 -15.89 -3.48 -37.58
N TYR A 97 -15.47 -4.26 -36.63
CA TYR A 97 -15.11 -3.81 -35.29
C TYR A 97 -13.66 -4.18 -34.98
N ASN A 98 -12.97 -3.27 -34.30
CA ASN A 98 -11.69 -3.52 -33.66
C ASN A 98 -11.98 -4.17 -32.30
N CYS A 99 -11.55 -5.42 -32.09
CA CYS A 99 -11.97 -6.21 -30.94
C CYS A 99 -10.80 -6.83 -30.19
N ALA A 100 -11.02 -7.01 -28.88
CA ALA A 100 -10.27 -7.96 -28.07
C ALA A 100 -10.99 -9.33 -28.10
N PHE A 101 -10.24 -10.40 -28.30
CA PHE A 101 -10.68 -11.78 -28.19
C PHE A 101 -10.10 -12.40 -26.93
N VAL A 102 -10.92 -13.01 -26.11
CA VAL A 102 -10.52 -13.72 -24.91
C VAL A 102 -10.55 -15.21 -25.18
N LEU A 103 -9.38 -15.85 -25.13
CA LEU A 103 -9.20 -17.26 -25.39
C LEU A 103 -8.90 -17.99 -24.07
N HIS A 104 -9.50 -19.16 -23.89
CA HIS A 104 -9.23 -20.02 -22.76
C HIS A 104 -9.47 -21.48 -23.10
N ARG A 105 -8.46 -22.32 -22.89
CA ARG A 105 -8.54 -23.78 -23.06
C ARG A 105 -9.07 -24.23 -24.43
N GLY A 106 -8.68 -23.52 -25.47
CA GLY A 106 -9.04 -23.84 -26.86
C GLY A 106 -10.31 -23.19 -27.38
N GLU A 107 -10.99 -22.39 -26.55
CA GLU A 107 -12.25 -21.74 -26.89
C GLU A 107 -12.12 -20.21 -26.89
N VAL A 108 -12.93 -19.54 -27.71
CA VAL A 108 -13.16 -18.09 -27.64
C VAL A 108 -14.24 -17.83 -26.61
N LYS A 109 -13.88 -17.29 -25.45
CA LYS A 109 -14.80 -17.04 -24.35
C LYS A 109 -15.56 -15.72 -24.46
N GLY A 110 -15.10 -14.80 -25.32
CA GLY A 110 -15.77 -13.54 -25.56
C GLY A 110 -15.05 -12.63 -26.54
N ILE A 111 -15.79 -11.72 -27.17
CA ILE A 111 -15.31 -10.74 -28.15
C ILE A 111 -15.77 -9.36 -27.67
N ILE A 112 -14.80 -8.48 -27.36
CA ILE A 112 -15.07 -7.17 -26.80
C ILE A 112 -14.69 -6.09 -27.82
N PRO A 113 -15.68 -5.39 -28.44
CA PRO A 113 -15.42 -4.33 -29.39
C PRO A 113 -14.96 -3.05 -28.69
N LYS A 114 -14.01 -2.34 -29.31
CA LYS A 114 -13.55 -1.01 -28.90
C LYS A 114 -14.70 -0.03 -28.84
N SER A 115 -14.88 0.63 -27.69
CA SER A 115 -15.98 1.58 -27.48
C SER A 115 -15.73 2.94 -28.13
N HIS A 116 -14.51 3.46 -28.00
CA HIS A 116 -14.13 4.79 -28.46
C HIS A 116 -13.06 4.69 -29.55
N LEU A 117 -13.39 5.20 -30.74
CA LEU A 117 -12.50 5.19 -31.89
C LEU A 117 -11.83 6.57 -32.05
N PRO A 118 -10.50 6.67 -31.95
CA PRO A 118 -9.81 7.92 -32.21
C PRO A 118 -10.00 8.30 -33.68
N ASN A 119 -10.39 9.57 -33.92
CA ASN A 119 -10.63 10.09 -35.25
C ASN A 119 -10.24 11.57 -35.28
N TYR A 120 -8.99 11.84 -34.94
CA TYR A 120 -8.37 13.16 -34.85
C TYR A 120 -6.87 13.04 -35.09
N ARG A 121 -6.25 14.10 -35.64
CA ARG A 121 -4.83 14.16 -35.96
C ARG A 121 -4.40 12.97 -36.81
N GLU A 122 -3.43 12.20 -36.33
CA GLU A 122 -2.88 10.99 -36.96
C GLU A 122 -3.82 9.78 -36.95
N PHE A 123 -4.89 9.81 -36.15
CA PHE A 123 -5.83 8.70 -36.03
C PHE A 123 -7.09 8.93 -36.83
N TYR A 124 -7.51 7.92 -37.59
CA TYR A 124 -8.73 7.93 -38.43
C TYR A 124 -9.40 6.53 -38.43
N GLU A 125 -9.52 5.89 -37.28
CA GLU A 125 -10.07 4.55 -37.17
C GLU A 125 -11.52 4.43 -37.64
N LYS A 126 -12.32 5.50 -37.59
CA LYS A 126 -13.69 5.51 -38.11
C LYS A 126 -13.76 5.27 -39.60
N ARG A 127 -12.64 5.34 -40.33
CA ARG A 127 -12.56 4.94 -41.72
C ARG A 127 -12.78 3.45 -41.92
N TRP A 128 -12.33 2.64 -40.94
CA TRP A 128 -12.33 1.19 -41.04
C TRP A 128 -13.31 0.52 -40.06
N PHE A 129 -13.47 1.06 -38.88
CA PHE A 129 -14.17 0.40 -37.79
C PHE A 129 -15.40 1.16 -37.32
N ALA A 130 -16.41 0.41 -36.88
CA ALA A 130 -17.57 0.88 -36.15
C ALA A 130 -17.29 0.90 -34.63
N SER A 131 -17.91 1.83 -33.92
CA SER A 131 -17.81 1.91 -32.46
C SER A 131 -18.63 0.79 -31.80
N GLY A 132 -18.02 0.13 -30.82
CA GLY A 132 -18.71 -0.81 -29.96
C GLY A 132 -19.59 -0.18 -28.88
N LYS A 133 -19.53 1.15 -28.71
CA LYS A 133 -20.25 1.85 -27.66
C LYS A 133 -21.75 1.56 -27.68
N GLY A 134 -22.26 1.09 -26.54
CA GLY A 134 -23.70 0.79 -26.38
C GLY A 134 -24.14 -0.54 -26.96
N ILE A 135 -23.25 -1.37 -27.48
CA ILE A 135 -23.59 -2.75 -27.86
C ILE A 135 -23.78 -3.55 -26.58
N LYS A 136 -25.05 -3.89 -26.29
CA LYS A 136 -25.36 -4.83 -25.21
C LYS A 136 -24.79 -6.21 -25.55
N PRO A 137 -24.34 -6.99 -24.56
CA PRO A 137 -23.88 -8.36 -24.80
C PRO A 137 -24.92 -9.20 -25.56
N VAL A 138 -24.49 -9.79 -26.66
CA VAL A 138 -25.28 -10.71 -27.49
C VAL A 138 -24.46 -11.92 -27.83
N ILE A 139 -25.08 -13.06 -28.10
CA ILE A 139 -24.40 -14.24 -28.61
C ILE A 139 -24.26 -14.12 -30.12
N VAL A 140 -23.04 -14.35 -30.63
CA VAL A 140 -22.72 -14.34 -32.07
C VAL A 140 -22.06 -15.66 -32.46
N ASP A 141 -22.22 -16.04 -33.73
CA ASP A 141 -21.46 -17.15 -34.30
C ASP A 141 -20.03 -16.69 -34.63
N PHE A 142 -19.03 -17.41 -34.14
CA PHE A 142 -17.65 -17.29 -34.54
C PHE A 142 -17.11 -18.67 -34.95
N LYS A 143 -16.99 -18.93 -36.25
CA LYS A 143 -16.50 -20.21 -36.80
C LYS A 143 -17.29 -21.43 -36.31
N GLY A 144 -18.58 -21.29 -36.02
CA GLY A 144 -19.47 -22.35 -35.56
C GLY A 144 -19.67 -22.45 -34.06
N ASP A 145 -18.99 -21.59 -33.29
CA ASP A 145 -19.13 -21.51 -31.85
C ASP A 145 -19.99 -20.29 -31.45
N ASP A 146 -20.85 -20.47 -30.44
CA ASP A 146 -21.64 -19.41 -29.82
C ASP A 146 -20.80 -18.60 -28.83
N VAL A 147 -20.47 -17.34 -29.15
CA VAL A 147 -19.56 -16.48 -28.39
C VAL A 147 -20.26 -15.20 -27.94
N PRO A 148 -20.11 -14.78 -26.67
CA PRO A 148 -20.59 -13.46 -26.20
C PRO A 148 -19.81 -12.32 -26.90
N PHE A 149 -20.56 -11.35 -27.47
CA PHE A 149 -20.05 -10.15 -28.12
C PHE A 149 -20.67 -8.90 -27.49
N GLY A 150 -19.86 -7.97 -27.04
CA GLY A 150 -20.34 -6.70 -26.45
C GLY A 150 -19.29 -6.05 -25.55
N THR A 151 -19.55 -4.82 -25.13
CA THR A 151 -18.60 -4.06 -24.29
C THR A 151 -18.70 -4.38 -22.80
N ASN A 152 -19.85 -4.83 -22.33
CA ASN A 152 -20.13 -5.06 -20.90
C ASN A 152 -20.01 -6.54 -20.55
N ILE A 153 -18.81 -7.10 -20.68
CA ILE A 153 -18.52 -8.50 -20.34
C ILE A 153 -17.44 -8.55 -19.27
N ILE A 154 -17.67 -9.36 -18.23
CA ILE A 154 -16.71 -9.66 -17.17
C ILE A 154 -16.37 -11.16 -17.23
N PHE A 155 -15.11 -11.50 -17.18
CA PHE A 155 -14.62 -12.88 -17.08
C PHE A 155 -14.32 -13.17 -15.61
N ASN A 156 -15.15 -14.06 -15.03
CA ASN A 156 -15.21 -14.31 -13.60
C ASN A 156 -14.56 -15.67 -13.28
N HIS A 157 -13.44 -15.68 -12.55
CA HIS A 157 -12.84 -16.92 -12.07
C HIS A 157 -13.27 -17.26 -10.65
N ASP A 158 -13.14 -16.29 -9.74
CA ASP A 158 -13.53 -16.43 -8.34
C ASP A 158 -13.91 -15.06 -7.73
N ARG A 159 -14.13 -15.05 -6.41
CA ARG A 159 -14.49 -13.82 -5.70
C ARG A 159 -13.42 -12.70 -5.78
N PHE A 160 -12.19 -13.04 -6.12
CA PHE A 160 -11.07 -12.10 -6.15
C PHE A 160 -10.62 -11.72 -7.56
N PHE A 161 -10.62 -12.68 -8.50
CA PHE A 161 -10.15 -12.46 -9.87
C PHE A 161 -11.34 -12.32 -10.83
N LYS A 162 -11.65 -11.08 -11.18
CA LYS A 162 -12.65 -10.72 -12.19
C LYS A 162 -12.00 -9.79 -13.20
N LEU A 163 -11.98 -10.20 -14.47
CA LEU A 163 -11.31 -9.50 -15.55
C LEU A 163 -12.29 -8.69 -16.39
N GLY A 164 -12.04 -7.38 -16.53
CA GLY A 164 -12.65 -6.50 -17.50
C GLY A 164 -11.65 -6.08 -18.57
N ILE A 165 -12.13 -5.79 -19.80
CA ILE A 165 -11.28 -5.48 -20.95
C ILE A 165 -11.73 -4.19 -21.61
N GLU A 166 -10.75 -3.35 -21.96
CA GLU A 166 -10.95 -2.17 -22.78
C GLU A 166 -9.83 -2.05 -23.83
N VAL A 167 -10.05 -1.26 -24.88
CA VAL A 167 -9.13 -1.18 -26.01
C VAL A 167 -8.66 0.25 -26.22
N CYS A 168 -7.37 0.48 -26.04
CA CYS A 168 -6.58 1.65 -26.40
C CYS A 168 -7.23 2.99 -26.01
N GLU A 169 -7.89 3.68 -26.98
CA GLU A 169 -8.55 4.99 -26.80
C GLU A 169 -9.58 4.98 -25.66
N ASP A 170 -10.11 3.83 -25.30
CA ASP A 170 -11.04 3.70 -24.19
C ASP A 170 -10.45 4.26 -22.89
N LEU A 171 -9.15 4.08 -22.63
CA LEU A 171 -8.45 4.65 -21.47
C LEU A 171 -8.38 6.19 -21.51
N TRP A 172 -8.26 6.77 -22.73
CA TRP A 172 -8.08 8.22 -22.90
C TRP A 172 -9.39 9.00 -22.84
N HIS A 173 -10.52 8.29 -22.89
CA HIS A 173 -11.85 8.90 -22.81
C HIS A 173 -12.08 9.49 -21.40
N VAL A 174 -12.93 10.54 -21.31
CA VAL A 174 -13.26 11.23 -20.04
C VAL A 174 -13.77 10.26 -18.97
N ILE A 175 -14.58 9.27 -19.37
CA ILE A 175 -15.02 8.18 -18.50
C ILE A 175 -14.65 6.86 -19.20
N PRO A 176 -13.50 6.26 -18.86
CA PRO A 176 -13.08 4.98 -19.43
C PRO A 176 -14.05 3.85 -19.12
N PRO A 177 -14.27 2.88 -20.03
CA PRO A 177 -15.05 1.67 -19.75
C PRO A 177 -14.59 0.91 -18.51
N SER A 178 -13.29 0.91 -18.22
CA SER A 178 -12.73 0.32 -17.00
C SER A 178 -13.35 0.86 -15.70
N SER A 179 -13.85 2.10 -15.69
CA SER A 179 -14.58 2.64 -14.54
C SER A 179 -15.89 1.87 -14.31
N PHE A 180 -16.61 1.55 -15.39
CA PHE A 180 -17.84 0.74 -15.32
C PHE A 180 -17.53 -0.73 -15.01
N HIS A 181 -16.45 -1.29 -15.59
CA HIS A 181 -16.02 -2.64 -15.29
C HIS A 181 -15.67 -2.81 -13.80
N ALA A 182 -14.99 -1.82 -13.20
CA ALA A 182 -14.68 -1.83 -11.78
C ALA A 182 -15.94 -1.78 -10.89
N MET A 183 -16.92 -0.92 -11.25
CA MET A 183 -18.22 -0.86 -10.57
C MET A 183 -19.03 -2.17 -10.75
N ALA A 184 -18.86 -2.88 -11.87
CA ALA A 184 -19.41 -4.21 -12.11
C ALA A 184 -18.63 -5.34 -11.40
N GLY A 185 -17.58 -5.02 -10.65
CA GLY A 185 -16.83 -5.96 -9.84
C GLY A 185 -15.46 -6.37 -10.38
N ALA A 186 -15.05 -5.93 -11.57
CA ALA A 186 -13.72 -6.27 -12.11
C ALA A 186 -12.60 -5.75 -11.21
N THR A 187 -11.72 -6.63 -10.77
CA THR A 187 -10.52 -6.33 -9.98
C THR A 187 -9.27 -6.26 -10.84
N VAL A 188 -9.34 -6.77 -12.06
CA VAL A 188 -8.28 -6.79 -13.06
C VAL A 188 -8.82 -6.16 -14.33
N ILE A 189 -8.08 -5.20 -14.89
CA ILE A 189 -8.38 -4.56 -16.17
C ILE A 189 -7.23 -4.85 -17.13
N MET A 190 -7.55 -5.29 -18.35
CA MET A 190 -6.58 -5.43 -19.44
C MET A 190 -6.90 -4.45 -20.56
N ASN A 191 -5.89 -3.74 -21.00
CA ASN A 191 -5.99 -2.78 -22.10
C ASN A 191 -5.02 -3.17 -23.23
N LEU A 192 -5.60 -3.47 -24.38
CA LEU A 192 -4.90 -3.71 -25.63
C LEU A 192 -4.74 -2.38 -26.34
N SER A 193 -3.53 -1.97 -26.64
CA SER A 193 -3.26 -0.66 -27.24
C SER A 193 -2.42 -0.74 -28.51
N ALA A 194 -2.56 0.31 -29.33
CA ALA A 194 -1.65 0.67 -30.39
C ALA A 194 -1.42 2.19 -30.33
N SER A 195 -0.74 2.59 -29.26
CA SER A 195 -0.44 4.01 -29.02
C SER A 195 0.92 4.34 -29.63
N ASP A 196 0.94 5.28 -30.58
CA ASP A 196 2.16 5.81 -31.15
C ASP A 196 3.01 6.56 -30.13
N GLU A 197 4.27 6.78 -30.46
CA GLU A 197 5.21 7.46 -29.58
C GLU A 197 5.47 8.89 -30.04
N LEU A 198 5.14 9.81 -29.13
CA LEU A 198 5.51 11.22 -29.20
C LEU A 198 6.36 11.58 -28.00
N VAL A 199 7.16 12.63 -28.08
CA VAL A 199 7.94 13.13 -26.94
C VAL A 199 7.01 13.41 -25.76
N SER A 200 7.35 12.89 -24.58
CA SER A 200 6.57 12.99 -23.33
C SER A 200 5.24 12.22 -23.26
N LYS A 201 4.80 11.56 -24.34
CA LYS A 201 3.54 10.80 -24.32
C LYS A 201 3.59 9.59 -23.39
N ALA A 202 4.76 8.97 -23.24
CA ALA A 202 4.92 7.83 -22.34
C ALA A 202 4.72 8.22 -20.86
N ASP A 203 5.24 9.38 -20.44
CA ASP A 203 5.06 9.88 -19.08
C ASP A 203 3.58 10.13 -18.78
N TYR A 204 2.88 10.79 -19.73
CA TYR A 204 1.44 11.03 -19.61
C TYR A 204 0.64 9.72 -19.57
N ARG A 205 1.01 8.71 -20.38
CA ARG A 205 0.41 7.37 -20.37
C ARG A 205 0.58 6.70 -19.00
N LEU A 206 1.77 6.76 -18.40
CA LEU A 206 2.01 6.22 -17.07
C LEU A 206 1.15 6.90 -16.00
N GLU A 207 0.98 8.23 -16.09
CA GLU A 207 0.10 8.96 -15.16
C GLU A 207 -1.38 8.55 -15.32
N LEU A 208 -1.86 8.34 -16.56
CA LEU A 208 -3.21 7.82 -16.79
C LEU A 208 -3.38 6.43 -16.20
N LEU A 209 -2.43 5.51 -16.40
CA LEU A 209 -2.47 4.15 -15.86
C LEU A 209 -2.48 4.14 -14.34
N LYS A 210 -1.62 4.95 -13.70
CA LYS A 210 -1.60 5.11 -12.24
C LYS A 210 -2.95 5.61 -11.73
N GLN A 211 -3.47 6.69 -12.31
CA GLN A 211 -4.74 7.29 -11.87
C GLN A 211 -5.92 6.35 -12.09
N GLN A 212 -6.00 5.68 -13.23
CA GLN A 212 -7.10 4.78 -13.52
C GLN A 212 -7.07 3.53 -12.64
N SER A 213 -5.90 2.92 -12.42
CA SER A 213 -5.77 1.79 -11.50
C SER A 213 -6.13 2.17 -10.05
N ALA A 214 -5.76 3.38 -9.60
CA ALA A 214 -6.11 3.89 -8.28
C ALA A 214 -7.61 4.17 -8.15
N ARG A 215 -8.21 4.85 -9.13
CA ARG A 215 -9.63 5.21 -9.12
C ARG A 215 -10.53 3.97 -9.14
N CYS A 216 -10.14 2.97 -9.92
CA CYS A 216 -10.85 1.69 -10.01
C CYS A 216 -10.53 0.74 -8.85
N VAL A 217 -9.55 1.04 -8.01
CA VAL A 217 -9.00 0.12 -6.99
C VAL A 217 -8.79 -1.26 -7.64
N ALA A 218 -8.01 -1.29 -8.72
CA ALA A 218 -7.82 -2.47 -9.58
C ALA A 218 -6.35 -2.65 -9.97
N ALA A 219 -6.01 -3.86 -10.40
CA ALA A 219 -4.83 -4.11 -11.20
C ALA A 219 -5.13 -3.70 -12.65
N TYR A 220 -4.21 -3.01 -13.30
CA TYR A 220 -4.35 -2.54 -14.67
C TYR A 220 -3.15 -2.99 -15.50
N ILE A 221 -3.40 -3.82 -16.50
CA ILE A 221 -2.38 -4.43 -17.34
C ILE A 221 -2.51 -3.85 -18.76
N TYR A 222 -1.46 -3.25 -19.24
CA TYR A 222 -1.42 -2.53 -20.50
C TYR A 222 -0.36 -3.12 -21.42
N SER A 223 -0.73 -3.38 -22.70
CA SER A 223 0.20 -3.80 -23.74
C SER A 223 -0.06 -3.03 -25.04
N SER A 224 0.97 -2.40 -25.60
CA SER A 224 0.88 -1.59 -26.79
C SER A 224 1.76 -2.11 -27.93
N SER A 225 1.31 -1.89 -29.17
CA SER A 225 2.02 -2.25 -30.40
C SER A 225 3.47 -1.76 -30.42
N GLY A 226 4.34 -2.59 -30.97
CA GLY A 226 5.77 -2.37 -31.01
C GLY A 226 6.31 -1.81 -32.32
N VAL A 227 7.62 -1.74 -32.41
CA VAL A 227 8.39 -1.16 -33.53
C VAL A 227 8.25 -1.89 -34.87
N HIS A 228 7.51 -2.97 -34.91
CA HIS A 228 7.25 -3.78 -36.09
C HIS A 228 6.00 -3.34 -36.88
N GLU A 229 5.24 -2.41 -36.33
CA GLU A 229 4.19 -1.71 -37.08
C GLU A 229 4.77 -0.85 -38.21
N SER A 230 3.95 -0.48 -39.21
CA SER A 230 4.40 0.38 -40.30
C SER A 230 4.88 1.73 -39.77
N SER A 231 6.03 2.17 -40.27
CA SER A 231 6.63 3.46 -39.94
C SER A 231 6.38 4.51 -41.05
N THR A 232 5.26 4.41 -41.80
CA THR A 232 4.93 5.37 -42.84
C THR A 232 4.89 6.78 -42.27
N ASP A 233 4.19 7.02 -41.19
CA ASP A 233 4.09 8.31 -40.50
C ASP A 233 4.33 8.24 -39.01
N LEU A 234 4.13 7.09 -38.38
CA LEU A 234 4.14 6.89 -36.93
C LEU A 234 5.18 5.85 -36.50
N VAL A 235 5.57 5.90 -35.23
CA VAL A 235 6.41 4.90 -34.61
C VAL A 235 5.72 4.41 -33.35
N PHE A 236 5.75 3.10 -33.10
CA PHE A 236 5.17 2.46 -31.92
C PHE A 236 6.28 1.93 -31.01
N GLY A 237 6.12 2.12 -29.72
CA GLY A 237 7.19 1.86 -28.75
C GLY A 237 7.18 0.47 -28.14
N GLY A 238 6.09 -0.28 -28.25
CA GLY A 238 5.94 -1.56 -27.56
C GLY A 238 5.91 -1.43 -26.05
N HIS A 239 5.16 -0.45 -25.52
CA HIS A 239 5.09 -0.18 -24.09
C HIS A 239 4.18 -1.19 -23.40
N ALA A 240 4.73 -1.96 -22.44
CA ALA A 240 4.00 -2.89 -21.59
C ALA A 240 4.13 -2.43 -20.12
N VAL A 241 3.02 -2.36 -19.40
CA VAL A 241 2.97 -1.86 -18.02
C VAL A 241 2.00 -2.69 -17.20
N ILE A 242 2.40 -3.01 -15.98
CA ILE A 242 1.51 -3.60 -14.95
C ILE A 242 1.42 -2.62 -13.79
N ALA A 243 0.21 -2.14 -13.51
CA ALA A 243 -0.08 -1.23 -12.41
C ALA A 243 -1.08 -1.87 -11.43
N GLU A 244 -1.05 -1.47 -10.16
CA GLU A 244 -2.01 -1.89 -9.13
C GLU A 244 -2.28 -0.74 -8.18
N ASN A 245 -3.54 -0.33 -8.10
CA ASN A 245 -3.99 0.69 -7.15
C ASN A 245 -3.07 1.93 -7.07
N GLY A 246 -2.72 2.50 -8.21
CA GLY A 246 -1.93 3.72 -8.33
C GLY A 246 -0.40 3.53 -8.31
N ALA A 247 0.09 2.31 -8.20
CA ALA A 247 1.51 2.00 -8.27
C ALA A 247 1.85 1.28 -9.57
N ILE A 248 2.92 1.68 -10.26
CA ILE A 248 3.51 0.88 -11.32
C ILE A 248 4.31 -0.23 -10.65
N LEU A 249 4.02 -1.47 -10.99
CA LEU A 249 4.66 -2.66 -10.44
C LEU A 249 5.77 -3.18 -11.36
N GLU A 250 5.54 -3.12 -12.68
CA GLU A 250 6.50 -3.56 -13.68
C GLU A 250 6.29 -2.77 -14.97
N GLU A 251 7.37 -2.49 -15.69
CA GLU A 251 7.40 -1.76 -16.95
C GLU A 251 8.52 -2.30 -17.83
N ASN A 252 8.27 -2.50 -19.14
CA ASN A 252 9.32 -2.91 -20.04
C ASN A 252 10.09 -1.72 -20.60
N GLN A 253 11.26 -2.00 -21.14
CA GLN A 253 11.98 -1.04 -21.96
C GLN A 253 11.28 -0.91 -23.33
N ARG A 254 10.94 0.30 -23.74
CA ARG A 254 10.34 0.61 -25.05
C ARG A 254 11.34 0.46 -26.21
N PHE A 255 10.83 0.39 -27.42
CA PHE A 255 11.60 0.35 -28.68
C PHE A 255 12.43 -0.91 -28.89
N GLN A 256 12.07 -2.01 -28.24
CA GLN A 256 12.74 -3.29 -28.43
C GLN A 256 12.41 -3.91 -29.80
N ARG A 257 13.43 -4.51 -30.45
CA ARG A 257 13.31 -5.21 -31.74
C ARG A 257 12.95 -6.70 -31.59
N LYS A 258 12.99 -7.23 -30.40
CA LYS A 258 12.57 -8.59 -30.07
C LYS A 258 11.28 -8.56 -29.28
N SER A 259 10.57 -9.67 -29.30
CA SER A 259 9.40 -9.84 -28.45
C SER A 259 9.71 -9.48 -26.99
N SER A 260 8.85 -8.69 -26.37
CA SER A 260 8.94 -8.26 -24.97
C SER A 260 7.85 -8.92 -24.13
N PHE A 261 8.18 -9.26 -22.91
CA PHE A 261 7.26 -9.96 -22.00
C PHE A 261 7.58 -9.59 -20.56
N ILE A 262 6.61 -9.03 -19.85
CA ILE A 262 6.71 -8.73 -18.43
C ILE A 262 5.63 -9.45 -17.65
N THR A 263 5.94 -9.85 -16.41
CA THR A 263 4.98 -10.48 -15.49
C THR A 263 5.10 -9.89 -14.11
N TYR A 264 3.98 -9.88 -13.36
CA TYR A 264 3.98 -9.52 -11.95
C TYR A 264 2.86 -10.23 -11.20
N ASP A 265 3.06 -10.44 -9.89
CA ASP A 265 2.07 -11.04 -8.99
C ASP A 265 1.20 -9.94 -8.38
N ILE A 266 -0.05 -9.78 -8.87
CA ILE A 266 -1.04 -8.83 -8.37
C ILE A 266 -1.77 -9.38 -7.14
N ASP A 267 -2.27 -8.53 -6.26
CA ASP A 267 -2.97 -8.90 -5.02
C ASP A 267 -4.47 -8.54 -5.09
N CYS A 268 -5.28 -9.39 -5.72
CA CYS A 268 -6.71 -9.17 -5.90
C CYS A 268 -7.50 -9.20 -4.58
N GLU A 269 -7.08 -9.98 -3.59
CA GLU A 269 -7.70 -9.98 -2.26
C GLU A 269 -7.52 -8.61 -1.56
N ARG A 270 -6.32 -8.03 -1.63
CA ARG A 270 -6.06 -6.69 -1.12
C ARG A 270 -6.92 -5.64 -1.81
N LEU A 271 -7.08 -5.71 -3.13
CA LEU A 271 -7.96 -4.80 -3.89
C LEU A 271 -9.41 -4.92 -3.43
N THR A 272 -9.90 -6.14 -3.25
CA THR A 272 -11.25 -6.39 -2.72
C THR A 272 -11.42 -5.84 -1.30
N SER A 273 -10.45 -6.04 -0.42
CA SER A 273 -10.47 -5.53 0.95
C SER A 273 -10.49 -4.00 1.00
N LEU A 274 -9.71 -3.34 0.13
CA LEU A 274 -9.73 -1.87 0.01
C LEU A 274 -11.11 -1.37 -0.41
N ARG A 275 -11.75 -1.99 -1.41
CA ARG A 275 -13.09 -1.60 -1.86
C ARG A 275 -14.14 -1.72 -0.75
N ILE A 276 -14.05 -2.71 0.14
CA ILE A 276 -14.97 -2.87 1.27
C ILE A 276 -14.91 -1.64 2.21
N SER A 277 -13.74 -1.04 2.39
CA SER A 277 -13.53 0.11 3.28
C SER A 277 -13.74 1.47 2.61
N GLU A 278 -13.79 1.52 1.27
CA GLU A 278 -13.89 2.76 0.49
C GLU A 278 -15.35 3.10 0.17
N SER A 279 -16.01 3.88 1.03
CA SER A 279 -17.42 4.26 0.85
C SER A 279 -17.67 4.97 -0.48
N SER A 280 -16.77 5.83 -0.93
CA SER A 280 -16.87 6.52 -2.22
C SER A 280 -16.88 5.56 -3.41
N PHE A 281 -16.16 4.43 -3.31
CA PHE A 281 -16.21 3.37 -4.32
C PHE A 281 -17.56 2.64 -4.25
N ASN A 282 -18.02 2.28 -3.05
CA ASN A 282 -19.27 1.55 -2.84
C ASN A 282 -20.52 2.37 -3.20
N ASP A 283 -20.46 3.69 -3.07
CA ASP A 283 -21.53 4.60 -3.46
C ASP A 283 -21.60 4.83 -4.98
N SER A 284 -20.52 4.49 -5.72
CA SER A 284 -20.48 4.56 -7.17
C SER A 284 -21.36 3.45 -7.76
N LYS A 285 -22.30 3.84 -8.66
CA LYS A 285 -23.23 2.91 -9.29
C LYS A 285 -23.12 2.96 -10.79
N LEU A 286 -23.39 1.83 -11.41
CA LEU A 286 -23.55 1.76 -12.85
C LEU A 286 -24.72 2.65 -13.29
N PRO A 287 -24.63 3.29 -14.48
CA PRO A 287 -25.76 4.00 -15.06
C PRO A 287 -26.99 3.09 -15.17
N GLU A 288 -28.16 3.68 -14.98
CA GLU A 288 -29.43 2.95 -15.07
C GLU A 288 -29.55 2.21 -16.42
N GLY A 289 -30.00 0.95 -16.38
CA GLY A 289 -30.12 0.09 -17.56
C GLY A 289 -28.81 -0.50 -18.08
N THR A 290 -27.69 -0.30 -17.38
CA THR A 290 -26.42 -0.98 -17.69
C THR A 290 -26.43 -2.39 -17.13
N GLU A 291 -26.36 -3.37 -18.01
CA GLU A 291 -26.28 -4.78 -17.67
C GLU A 291 -24.91 -5.34 -18.08
N TYR A 292 -24.35 -6.22 -17.25
CA TYR A 292 -23.13 -6.95 -17.52
C TYR A 292 -23.41 -8.43 -17.73
N PHE A 293 -22.72 -9.02 -18.69
CA PHE A 293 -22.69 -10.44 -18.92
C PHE A 293 -21.46 -11.04 -18.25
N GLU A 294 -21.66 -11.98 -17.32
CA GLU A 294 -20.55 -12.67 -16.66
C GLU A 294 -20.24 -13.99 -17.38
N VAL A 295 -18.99 -14.15 -17.79
CA VAL A 295 -18.46 -15.39 -18.38
C VAL A 295 -17.66 -16.11 -17.32
N GLU A 296 -18.10 -17.29 -16.91
CA GLU A 296 -17.39 -18.11 -15.93
C GLU A 296 -16.11 -18.70 -16.54
N ILE A 297 -15.01 -18.54 -15.81
CA ILE A 297 -13.71 -19.12 -16.10
C ILE A 297 -13.42 -20.21 -15.07
N GLU A 298 -13.54 -21.44 -15.49
CA GLU A 298 -13.48 -22.62 -14.61
C GLU A 298 -12.15 -22.71 -13.85
N LYS A 299 -11.03 -22.34 -14.49
CA LYS A 299 -9.71 -22.55 -13.93
C LYS A 299 -8.69 -21.55 -14.47
N VAL A 300 -7.85 -21.03 -13.56
CA VAL A 300 -6.61 -20.33 -13.90
C VAL A 300 -5.43 -21.02 -13.21
N PRO A 301 -4.20 -20.84 -13.71
CA PRO A 301 -3.03 -21.48 -13.10
C PRO A 301 -2.87 -21.08 -11.64
N ALA A 302 -2.65 -22.07 -10.78
CA ALA A 302 -2.27 -21.79 -9.40
C ALA A 302 -0.84 -21.29 -9.33
N LEU A 303 -0.59 -20.20 -8.59
CA LEU A 303 0.77 -19.75 -8.35
C LEU A 303 1.56 -20.79 -7.58
N LYS A 304 2.71 -21.20 -8.12
CA LYS A 304 3.69 -22.07 -7.46
C LYS A 304 4.47 -21.30 -6.40
N GLU A 305 4.80 -20.05 -6.71
CA GLU A 305 5.55 -19.15 -5.86
C GLU A 305 5.10 -17.70 -6.10
N VAL A 306 4.99 -16.92 -5.04
CA VAL A 306 4.78 -15.47 -5.11
C VAL A 306 6.15 -14.79 -5.10
N LYS A 307 6.47 -14.08 -6.19
CA LYS A 307 7.75 -13.34 -6.36
C LYS A 307 7.63 -11.86 -6.02
N ARG A 308 6.45 -11.43 -5.60
CA ARG A 308 6.17 -10.05 -5.20
C ARG A 308 7.08 -9.61 -4.06
N TYR A 309 7.64 -8.41 -4.17
CA TYR A 309 8.38 -7.77 -3.08
C TYR A 309 7.44 -7.26 -1.98
N PHE A 310 7.75 -7.60 -0.74
CA PHE A 310 7.08 -7.08 0.45
C PHE A 310 8.07 -6.24 1.25
N ALA A 311 7.79 -4.93 1.38
CA ALA A 311 8.65 -4.02 2.12
C ALA A 311 8.64 -4.39 3.62
N PRO A 312 9.79 -4.69 4.25
CA PRO A 312 9.84 -5.02 5.68
C PRO A 312 9.38 -3.86 6.57
N HIS A 313 9.59 -2.63 6.13
CA HIS A 313 9.19 -1.42 6.83
C HIS A 313 8.13 -0.64 6.04
N PRO A 314 6.84 -1.09 6.04
CA PRO A 314 5.82 -0.55 5.13
C PRO A 314 5.42 0.89 5.41
N PHE A 315 5.77 1.44 6.57
CA PHE A 315 5.57 2.84 6.92
C PHE A 315 6.69 3.76 6.43
N VAL A 316 7.83 3.20 5.98
CA VAL A 316 9.02 3.95 5.58
C VAL A 316 9.23 3.80 4.08
N PRO A 317 9.25 4.89 3.30
CA PRO A 317 9.58 4.81 1.88
C PRO A 317 10.99 4.28 1.65
N THR A 318 11.15 3.41 0.67
CA THR A 318 12.47 2.89 0.25
C THR A 318 13.28 3.94 -0.49
N ASP A 319 12.63 4.77 -1.31
CA ASP A 319 13.27 5.89 -2.01
C ASP A 319 13.66 7.00 -1.05
N GLU A 320 14.91 7.44 -1.10
CA GLU A 320 15.49 8.42 -0.18
C GLU A 320 14.90 9.81 -0.36
N THR A 321 14.70 10.26 -1.59
CA THR A 321 14.13 11.59 -1.89
C THR A 321 12.70 11.68 -1.39
N LEU A 322 11.91 10.64 -1.67
CA LEU A 322 10.54 10.54 -1.20
C LEU A 322 10.48 10.44 0.34
N ARG A 323 11.40 9.70 0.96
CA ARG A 323 11.53 9.58 2.42
C ARG A 323 11.81 10.93 3.06
N ASN A 324 12.76 11.71 2.53
CA ASN A 324 13.11 13.03 3.04
C ASN A 324 11.93 13.99 2.96
N LYS A 325 11.21 14.02 1.83
CA LYS A 325 9.97 14.80 1.68
C LYS A 325 8.92 14.41 2.72
N ARG A 326 8.68 13.11 2.90
CA ARG A 326 7.68 12.62 3.86
C ARG A 326 8.08 12.89 5.32
N CYS A 327 9.35 12.79 5.68
CA CYS A 327 9.82 13.15 7.02
C CYS A 327 9.51 14.62 7.34
N SER A 328 9.79 15.53 6.41
CA SER A 328 9.44 16.94 6.57
C SER A 328 7.92 17.16 6.72
N GLU A 329 7.11 16.50 5.88
CA GLU A 329 5.65 16.58 5.96
C GLU A 329 5.12 16.08 7.32
N ILE A 330 5.66 14.97 7.84
CA ILE A 330 5.26 14.38 9.12
C ILE A 330 5.51 15.38 10.27
N ILE A 331 6.71 15.92 10.38
CA ILE A 331 7.04 16.93 11.41
C ILE A 331 6.13 18.15 11.27
N SER A 332 5.87 18.60 10.04
CA SER A 332 4.98 19.74 9.79
C SER A 332 3.53 19.47 10.23
N ILE A 333 3.01 18.26 9.96
CA ILE A 333 1.66 17.85 10.41
C ILE A 333 1.59 17.84 11.94
N GLN A 334 2.58 17.20 12.60
CA GLN A 334 2.62 17.12 14.07
C GLN A 334 2.72 18.50 14.70
N ALA A 335 3.64 19.36 14.22
CA ALA A 335 3.87 20.68 14.76
C ALA A 335 2.68 21.63 14.52
N SER A 336 2.06 21.60 13.33
CA SER A 336 0.88 22.41 13.02
C SER A 336 -0.33 22.01 13.89
N ALA A 337 -0.52 20.73 14.11
CA ALA A 337 -1.61 20.23 14.95
C ALA A 337 -1.43 20.64 16.41
N LEU A 338 -0.20 20.54 16.92
CA LEU A 338 0.12 21.00 18.29
C LEU A 338 0.01 22.52 18.41
N ALA A 339 0.46 23.29 17.41
CA ALA A 339 0.34 24.74 17.37
C ALA A 339 -1.13 25.18 17.51
N LYS A 340 -2.03 24.53 16.74
CA LYS A 340 -3.46 24.80 16.84
C LYS A 340 -4.04 24.51 18.22
N ARG A 341 -3.54 23.47 18.91
CA ARG A 341 -3.96 23.15 20.28
C ARG A 341 -3.52 24.24 21.26
N PHE A 342 -2.29 24.77 21.13
CA PHE A 342 -1.80 25.90 21.92
C PHE A 342 -2.60 27.21 21.69
N GLU A 343 -2.87 27.53 20.43
CA GLU A 343 -3.69 28.70 20.09
C GLU A 343 -5.10 28.62 20.69
N HIS A 344 -5.73 27.45 20.59
CA HIS A 344 -7.10 27.27 21.11
C HIS A 344 -7.16 27.27 22.62
N SER A 345 -6.28 26.53 23.30
CA SER A 345 -6.27 26.42 24.77
C SER A 345 -5.70 27.64 25.45
N ARG A 346 -4.97 28.51 24.73
CA ARG A 346 -4.20 29.62 25.25
C ARG A 346 -3.16 29.18 26.29
N ALA A 347 -2.72 27.93 26.23
CA ALA A 347 -1.66 27.44 27.12
C ALA A 347 -0.35 28.19 26.87
N GLU A 348 0.35 28.46 27.96
CA GLU A 348 1.58 29.26 27.92
C GLU A 348 2.79 28.34 27.67
N LYS A 349 2.79 27.14 28.24
CA LYS A 349 3.93 26.23 28.24
C LYS A 349 3.58 24.83 27.76
N ALA A 350 4.56 24.13 27.12
CA ALA A 350 4.54 22.71 26.89
C ALA A 350 5.22 21.99 28.07
N VAL A 351 4.63 20.93 28.59
CA VAL A 351 5.22 20.11 29.65
C VAL A 351 5.46 18.70 29.09
N ILE A 352 6.72 18.26 29.10
CA ILE A 352 7.13 16.98 28.49
C ILE A 352 7.97 16.18 29.47
N GLY A 353 7.60 14.91 29.68
CA GLY A 353 8.46 13.94 30.36
C GLY A 353 9.57 13.48 29.40
N ILE A 354 10.83 13.75 29.74
CA ILE A 354 11.97 13.38 28.90
C ILE A 354 12.75 12.23 29.52
N SER A 355 12.68 11.05 28.88
CA SER A 355 13.45 9.86 29.27
C SER A 355 14.82 9.79 28.60
N GLY A 356 14.99 10.45 27.44
CA GLY A 356 16.18 10.31 26.59
C GLY A 356 16.07 9.16 25.57
N GLY A 357 14.90 8.52 25.49
CA GLY A 357 14.56 7.55 24.44
C GLY A 357 13.98 8.22 23.20
N LEU A 358 13.73 7.39 22.15
CA LEU A 358 13.26 7.82 20.82
C LEU A 358 11.98 8.68 20.90
N ASP A 359 10.96 8.21 21.61
CA ASP A 359 9.62 8.79 21.60
C ASP A 359 9.59 10.17 22.26
N SER A 360 10.22 10.30 23.42
CA SER A 360 10.33 11.57 24.13
C SER A 360 11.22 12.58 23.36
N THR A 361 12.23 12.08 22.66
CA THR A 361 13.08 12.90 21.77
C THR A 361 12.27 13.45 20.60
N LEU A 362 11.49 12.61 19.89
CA LEU A 362 10.64 13.08 18.80
C LEU A 362 9.60 14.08 19.30
N ALA A 363 8.93 13.82 20.42
CA ALA A 363 7.94 14.73 20.99
C ALA A 363 8.56 16.09 21.34
N LEU A 364 9.79 16.11 21.86
CA LEU A 364 10.52 17.35 22.15
C LEU A 364 10.89 18.12 20.87
N LEU A 365 11.36 17.43 19.82
CA LEU A 365 11.66 18.06 18.53
C LEU A 365 10.40 18.66 17.88
N VAL A 366 9.27 17.96 17.96
CA VAL A 366 7.97 18.48 17.49
C VAL A 366 7.54 19.70 18.30
N ALA A 367 7.72 19.68 19.63
CA ALA A 367 7.40 20.83 20.47
C ALA A 367 8.29 22.05 20.17
N ALA A 368 9.58 21.85 19.95
CA ALA A 368 10.51 22.93 19.55
C ALA A 368 10.10 23.53 18.19
N GLU A 369 9.78 22.70 17.19
CA GLU A 369 9.29 23.18 15.90
C GLU A 369 7.95 23.92 16.04
N THR A 370 7.05 23.44 16.90
CA THR A 370 5.79 24.12 17.22
C THR A 370 6.01 25.51 17.80
N PHE A 371 6.95 25.64 18.75
CA PHE A 371 7.24 26.90 19.38
C PHE A 371 7.91 27.88 18.40
N ARG A 372 8.76 27.36 17.51
CA ARG A 372 9.31 28.15 16.41
C ARG A 372 8.21 28.69 15.49
N LEU A 373 7.21 27.86 15.11
CA LEU A 373 6.06 28.29 14.31
C LEU A 373 5.21 29.37 14.99
N LEU A 374 5.06 29.27 16.32
CA LEU A 374 4.27 30.20 17.11
C LEU A 374 5.07 31.47 17.53
N GLY A 375 6.35 31.55 17.18
CA GLY A 375 7.23 32.65 17.62
C GLY A 375 7.41 32.71 19.14
N LYS A 376 7.31 31.57 19.83
CA LYS A 376 7.48 31.44 21.28
C LYS A 376 8.91 31.05 21.64
N ASP A 377 9.38 31.47 22.83
CA ASP A 377 10.70 31.09 23.35
C ASP A 377 10.71 29.61 23.80
N ASP A 378 11.75 28.84 23.42
CA ASP A 378 11.95 27.46 23.82
C ASP A 378 12.04 27.25 25.34
N LYS A 379 12.34 28.28 26.12
CA LYS A 379 12.24 28.28 27.59
C LYS A 379 10.82 28.02 28.11
N ASN A 380 9.81 28.18 27.27
CA ASN A 380 8.43 27.80 27.59
C ASN A 380 8.15 26.32 27.37
N ILE A 381 9.14 25.53 26.90
CA ILE A 381 9.10 24.07 26.89
C ILE A 381 9.71 23.60 28.22
N VAL A 382 8.86 23.19 29.14
CA VAL A 382 9.25 22.58 30.42
C VAL A 382 9.50 21.12 30.22
N THR A 383 10.75 20.69 30.26
CA THR A 383 11.16 19.30 30.16
C THR A 383 11.47 18.75 31.55
N ILE A 384 10.87 17.61 31.91
CA ILE A 384 11.06 17.02 33.23
C ILE A 384 11.67 15.62 33.08
N THR A 385 12.89 15.47 33.58
CA THR A 385 13.49 14.14 33.74
C THR A 385 13.19 13.60 35.14
N MET A 386 12.65 12.39 35.21
CA MET A 386 12.14 11.80 36.44
C MET A 386 12.82 10.45 36.73
N PRO A 387 14.09 10.48 37.16
CA PRO A 387 14.78 9.24 37.52
C PRO A 387 14.03 8.48 38.61
N GLY A 388 13.96 7.17 38.47
CA GLY A 388 13.43 6.21 39.43
C GLY A 388 14.39 5.05 39.60
N PHE A 389 13.88 3.86 39.88
CA PHE A 389 14.71 2.71 40.23
C PHE A 389 15.53 2.12 39.06
N GLY A 390 15.07 2.33 37.80
CA GLY A 390 15.65 1.69 36.61
C GLY A 390 16.36 2.63 35.62
N THR A 391 16.39 3.94 35.87
CA THR A 391 16.92 4.93 34.91
C THR A 391 18.42 4.74 34.65
N SER A 392 18.84 4.65 33.38
CA SER A 392 20.24 4.51 32.98
C SER A 392 20.96 5.86 32.90
N ASP A 393 22.27 5.87 33.10
CA ASP A 393 23.07 7.09 33.04
C ASP A 393 23.16 7.61 31.60
N ARG A 394 23.14 6.72 30.59
CA ARG A 394 23.21 7.07 29.16
C ARG A 394 21.94 7.82 28.75
N THR A 395 20.77 7.26 29.00
CA THR A 395 19.49 7.91 28.66
C THR A 395 19.29 9.22 29.40
N PHE A 396 19.65 9.26 30.70
CA PHE A 396 19.64 10.50 31.47
C PHE A 396 20.53 11.58 30.85
N ASN A 397 21.77 11.25 30.47
CA ASN A 397 22.71 12.19 29.88
C ASN A 397 22.24 12.67 28.49
N ASN A 398 21.64 11.79 27.68
CA ASN A 398 21.05 12.14 26.39
C ASN A 398 19.91 13.15 26.58
N ALA A 399 19.00 12.89 27.51
CA ALA A 399 17.92 13.81 27.85
C ALA A 399 18.46 15.19 28.25
N VAL A 400 19.39 15.25 29.20
CA VAL A 400 19.99 16.49 29.69
C VAL A 400 20.72 17.27 28.59
N THR A 401 21.49 16.57 27.75
CA THR A 401 22.28 17.19 26.69
C THR A 401 21.40 17.77 25.60
N LEU A 402 20.34 17.04 25.21
CA LEU A 402 19.36 17.49 24.21
C LEU A 402 18.58 18.74 24.72
N CYS A 403 18.08 18.70 25.97
CA CYS A 403 17.38 19.82 26.57
C CYS A 403 18.23 21.09 26.68
N LYS A 404 19.52 20.94 27.06
CA LYS A 404 20.47 22.04 27.08
C LYS A 404 20.74 22.63 25.70
N TYR A 405 20.86 21.77 24.69
CA TYR A 405 21.05 22.23 23.31
C TYR A 405 19.84 23.02 22.80
N LEU A 406 18.63 22.53 23.04
CA LEU A 406 17.38 23.19 22.67
C LEU A 406 16.98 24.34 23.61
N LYS A 407 17.77 24.59 24.66
CA LYS A 407 17.55 25.70 25.65
C LYS A 407 16.20 25.64 26.35
N THR A 408 15.66 24.47 26.59
CA THR A 408 14.38 24.27 27.30
C THR A 408 14.54 24.45 28.81
N ASP A 409 13.42 24.66 29.54
CA ASP A 409 13.39 24.69 31.00
C ASP A 409 13.48 23.24 31.53
N LEU A 410 14.71 22.77 31.75
CA LEU A 410 14.96 21.39 32.21
C LEU A 410 14.88 21.31 33.74
N ARG A 411 14.00 20.44 34.23
CA ARG A 411 13.82 20.11 35.63
C ARG A 411 14.11 18.65 35.91
N LYS A 412 14.66 18.36 37.11
CA LYS A 412 14.91 17.01 37.59
C LYS A 412 14.06 16.73 38.81
N VAL A 413 13.27 15.67 38.80
CA VAL A 413 12.42 15.24 39.92
C VAL A 413 12.66 13.76 40.19
N ASP A 414 13.28 13.42 41.29
CA ASP A 414 13.47 12.04 41.72
C ASP A 414 12.16 11.48 42.31
N ILE A 415 11.62 10.43 41.70
CA ILE A 415 10.34 9.83 42.11
C ILE A 415 10.46 8.72 43.16
N THR A 416 11.67 8.36 43.54
CA THR A 416 11.93 7.20 44.41
C THR A 416 11.18 7.29 45.74
N LYS A 417 11.24 8.45 46.41
CA LYS A 417 10.58 8.64 47.71
C LYS A 417 9.06 8.54 47.65
N SER A 418 8.45 9.17 46.63
CA SER A 418 6.99 9.13 46.46
C SER A 418 6.50 7.72 46.08
N CYS A 419 7.24 7.01 45.23
CA CYS A 419 6.93 5.62 44.91
C CYS A 419 7.01 4.71 46.15
N LEU A 420 8.06 4.84 46.97
CA LEU A 420 8.19 4.06 48.24
C LEU A 420 7.07 4.37 49.24
N ALA A 421 6.68 5.63 49.36
CA ALA A 421 5.54 6.00 50.21
C ALA A 421 4.24 5.37 49.69
N HIS A 422 4.01 5.43 48.39
CA HIS A 422 2.82 4.86 47.75
C HIS A 422 2.78 3.32 47.88
N PHE A 423 3.93 2.61 47.70
CA PHE A 423 4.00 1.15 47.97
C PHE A 423 3.56 0.83 49.40
N LYS A 424 4.02 1.59 50.39
CA LYS A 424 3.60 1.42 51.78
C LYS A 424 2.09 1.62 51.96
N ASP A 425 1.53 2.68 51.33
CA ASP A 425 0.10 3.01 51.45
C ASP A 425 -0.81 1.92 50.89
N ILE A 426 -0.39 1.23 49.81
CA ILE A 426 -1.15 0.14 49.19
C ILE A 426 -0.75 -1.25 49.69
N GLY A 427 0.18 -1.35 50.64
CA GLY A 427 0.66 -2.60 51.19
C GLY A 427 1.48 -3.47 50.24
N HIS A 428 2.12 -2.87 49.24
CA HIS A 428 2.98 -3.56 48.26
C HIS A 428 4.43 -3.62 48.79
N ASP A 429 5.04 -4.82 48.72
CA ASP A 429 6.46 -4.97 49.04
C ASP A 429 7.33 -4.45 47.90
N SER A 430 8.11 -3.42 48.16
CA SER A 430 9.02 -2.81 47.19
C SER A 430 10.14 -3.76 46.67
N ALA A 431 10.34 -4.91 47.27
CA ALA A 431 11.25 -5.94 46.79
C ALA A 431 10.62 -6.83 45.70
N VAL A 432 9.29 -6.79 45.53
CA VAL A 432 8.55 -7.53 44.52
C VAL A 432 8.45 -6.66 43.26
N HIS A 433 9.20 -7.02 42.22
CA HIS A 433 9.29 -6.29 40.96
C HIS A 433 8.26 -6.79 39.95
N ASP A 434 6.98 -6.64 40.26
CA ASP A 434 5.84 -7.03 39.42
C ASP A 434 5.25 -5.83 38.61
N VAL A 435 4.11 -6.07 37.95
CA VAL A 435 3.39 -5.04 37.21
C VAL A 435 2.95 -3.86 38.08
N THR A 436 2.71 -4.08 39.38
CA THR A 436 2.36 -3.02 40.34
C THR A 436 3.55 -2.08 40.57
N TYR A 437 4.74 -2.67 40.74
CA TYR A 437 6.00 -1.93 40.87
C TYR A 437 6.29 -1.04 39.69
N GLU A 438 6.08 -1.53 38.46
CA GLU A 438 6.27 -0.76 37.22
C GLU A 438 5.21 0.33 37.09
N ASN A 439 3.93 0.01 37.27
CA ASN A 439 2.82 0.91 37.08
C ASN A 439 2.81 2.09 38.06
N VAL A 440 3.24 1.88 39.29
CA VAL A 440 3.36 2.97 40.30
C VAL A 440 4.33 4.04 39.79
N GLN A 441 5.49 3.64 39.27
CA GLN A 441 6.47 4.59 38.74
C GLN A 441 5.93 5.35 37.54
N ALA A 442 5.26 4.69 36.61
CA ALA A 442 4.70 5.31 35.42
C ALA A 442 3.60 6.33 35.78
N ARG A 443 2.70 5.97 36.70
CA ARG A 443 1.64 6.87 37.18
C ARG A 443 2.19 8.05 37.97
N GLU A 444 3.21 7.84 38.76
CA GLU A 444 3.86 8.93 39.52
C GLU A 444 4.47 9.98 38.56
N ARG A 445 5.13 9.54 37.49
CA ARG A 445 5.64 10.43 36.44
C ARG A 445 4.51 11.24 35.80
N THR A 446 3.41 10.60 35.45
CA THR A 446 2.25 11.25 34.84
C THR A 446 1.61 12.25 35.80
N ARG A 447 1.46 11.92 37.08
CA ARG A 447 0.94 12.83 38.11
C ARG A 447 1.77 14.12 38.17
N ILE A 448 3.11 13.98 38.24
CA ILE A 448 4.02 15.15 38.28
C ILE A 448 3.87 16.03 37.05
N LEU A 449 3.75 15.40 35.85
CA LEU A 449 3.57 16.16 34.60
C LEU A 449 2.25 16.94 34.59
N MET A 450 1.15 16.30 34.99
CA MET A 450 -0.19 16.90 35.00
C MET A 450 -0.27 18.07 35.99
N ASP A 451 0.23 17.88 37.22
CA ASP A 451 0.23 18.93 38.26
C ASP A 451 1.17 20.10 37.90
N THR A 452 2.30 19.75 37.23
CA THR A 452 3.19 20.81 36.72
C THR A 452 2.52 21.60 35.60
N ALA A 453 1.82 20.97 34.68
CA ALA A 453 1.09 21.64 33.61
C ALA A 453 0.02 22.58 34.20
N ASN A 454 -0.72 22.16 35.21
CA ASN A 454 -1.69 23.01 35.88
C ASN A 454 -1.03 24.26 36.49
N ARG A 455 0.07 24.08 37.22
CA ARG A 455 0.81 25.19 37.86
C ARG A 455 1.40 26.16 36.81
N GLU A 456 1.89 25.64 35.69
CA GLU A 456 2.56 26.40 34.64
C GLU A 456 1.59 26.93 33.56
N LYS A 457 0.28 26.71 33.68
CA LYS A 457 -0.73 26.98 32.66
C LYS A 457 -0.36 26.38 31.32
N GLY A 458 0.10 25.14 31.36
CA GLY A 458 0.66 24.42 30.23
C GLY A 458 -0.18 23.23 29.77
N LEU A 459 0.30 22.57 28.73
CA LEU A 459 -0.23 21.31 28.21
C LEU A 459 0.80 20.20 28.38
N VAL A 460 0.37 19.05 28.87
CA VAL A 460 1.18 17.81 28.85
C VAL A 460 1.20 17.23 27.45
N ILE A 461 2.38 17.16 26.85
CA ILE A 461 2.60 16.57 25.53
C ILE A 461 2.94 15.09 25.69
N GLY A 462 2.10 14.23 25.11
CA GLY A 462 2.28 12.78 25.13
C GLY A 462 3.36 12.31 24.17
N THR A 463 4.11 11.32 24.61
CA THR A 463 5.22 10.74 23.87
C THR A 463 4.90 9.38 23.25
N GLY A 464 3.81 8.71 23.72
CA GLY A 464 3.41 7.39 23.24
C GLY A 464 3.16 7.33 21.75
N ASP A 465 3.60 6.27 21.10
CA ASP A 465 3.55 6.07 19.66
C ASP A 465 2.45 5.08 19.21
N LEU A 466 2.34 4.92 17.88
CA LEU A 466 1.34 4.04 17.27
C LEU A 466 1.56 2.56 17.61
N SER A 467 2.81 2.10 17.65
CA SER A 467 3.16 0.70 17.93
C SER A 467 2.86 0.33 19.37
N GLU A 468 3.17 1.22 20.31
CA GLU A 468 2.81 1.07 21.73
C GLU A 468 1.30 1.04 21.92
N ALA A 469 0.56 1.90 21.22
CA ALA A 469 -0.90 1.89 21.23
C ALA A 469 -1.47 0.59 20.67
N ALA A 470 -0.88 0.03 19.59
CA ALA A 470 -1.30 -1.25 19.02
C ALA A 470 -1.15 -2.39 20.01
N LEU A 471 0.00 -2.48 20.68
CA LEU A 471 0.34 -3.55 21.61
C LEU A 471 -0.20 -3.32 23.04
N GLY A 472 -0.72 -2.13 23.31
CA GLY A 472 -1.05 -1.70 24.68
C GLY A 472 0.17 -1.69 25.60
N TRP A 473 1.38 -1.43 25.04
CA TRP A 473 2.65 -1.38 25.76
C TRP A 473 2.82 -0.03 26.45
N SER A 474 1.96 0.24 27.40
CA SER A 474 1.92 1.44 28.24
C SER A 474 1.13 1.15 29.50
N THR A 475 1.40 1.90 30.56
CA THR A 475 0.63 1.83 31.80
C THR A 475 -0.66 2.64 31.64
N TYR A 476 -1.81 1.94 31.80
CA TYR A 476 -3.12 2.61 31.79
C TYR A 476 -3.18 3.69 32.87
N ASN A 477 -3.61 4.89 32.50
CA ASN A 477 -3.62 6.08 33.34
C ASN A 477 -2.23 6.46 33.88
N GLY A 478 -1.18 6.09 33.16
CA GLY A 478 0.20 6.51 33.39
C GLY A 478 0.75 7.20 32.14
N ASP A 479 1.83 6.68 31.57
CA ASP A 479 2.43 7.15 30.29
C ASP A 479 1.49 7.04 29.09
N HIS A 480 0.43 6.25 29.18
CA HIS A 480 -0.69 6.19 28.26
C HIS A 480 -1.44 7.53 28.12
N MET A 481 -1.44 8.38 29.16
CA MET A 481 -2.24 9.60 29.23
C MET A 481 -1.44 10.88 29.01
N SER A 482 -2.04 11.83 28.30
CA SER A 482 -1.52 13.17 28.11
C SER A 482 -2.67 14.13 27.75
N MET A 483 -2.36 15.42 27.60
CA MET A 483 -3.35 16.40 27.13
C MET A 483 -3.36 16.50 25.60
N TYR A 484 -2.25 16.13 24.94
CA TYR A 484 -2.14 15.99 23.49
C TYR A 484 -1.01 15.05 23.11
N ALA A 485 -1.29 14.00 22.32
CA ALA A 485 -0.34 12.96 21.96
C ALA A 485 0.23 13.18 20.55
N VAL A 486 1.38 13.83 20.44
CA VAL A 486 1.94 14.22 19.13
C VAL A 486 2.43 13.03 18.30
N ASN A 487 2.84 11.92 18.92
CA ASN A 487 3.39 10.74 18.24
C ASN A 487 2.36 9.63 17.99
N CYS A 488 1.10 9.79 18.38
CA CYS A 488 0.09 8.72 18.35
C CYS A 488 -0.17 8.12 16.95
N GLY A 489 0.18 8.84 15.88
CA GLY A 489 0.07 8.41 14.48
C GLY A 489 1.39 7.93 13.88
N VAL A 490 2.49 7.87 14.64
CA VAL A 490 3.83 7.52 14.15
C VAL A 490 4.28 6.17 14.73
N PRO A 491 4.53 5.13 13.92
CA PRO A 491 5.02 3.84 14.42
C PRO A 491 6.49 3.90 14.84
N LYS A 492 6.88 3.01 15.74
CA LYS A 492 8.23 2.95 16.34
C LYS A 492 9.34 2.90 15.28
N THR A 493 9.15 2.12 14.24
CA THR A 493 10.12 2.02 13.14
C THR A 493 10.31 3.35 12.42
N LEU A 494 9.23 4.11 12.21
CA LEU A 494 9.30 5.42 11.54
C LEU A 494 9.92 6.50 12.43
N ILE A 495 9.75 6.45 13.76
CA ILE A 495 10.37 7.41 14.69
C ILE A 495 11.89 7.44 14.53
N ARG A 496 12.52 6.28 14.42
CA ARG A 496 13.97 6.17 14.20
C ARG A 496 14.42 6.90 12.94
N TYR A 497 13.67 6.76 11.84
CA TYR A 497 13.95 7.47 10.58
C TYR A 497 13.72 8.98 10.67
N LEU A 498 12.68 9.41 11.39
CA LEU A 498 12.40 10.84 11.62
C LEU A 498 13.55 11.51 12.40
N ILE A 499 13.99 10.89 13.49
CA ILE A 499 15.10 11.40 14.29
C ILE A 499 16.40 11.43 13.47
N LYS A 500 16.66 10.39 12.67
CA LYS A 500 17.80 10.36 11.76
C LYS A 500 17.73 11.49 10.73
N TRP A 501 16.55 11.69 10.12
CA TRP A 501 16.35 12.79 9.18
C TRP A 501 16.61 14.16 9.82
N VAL A 502 16.15 14.39 11.05
CA VAL A 502 16.45 15.62 11.80
C VAL A 502 17.96 15.73 12.03
N ALA A 503 18.63 14.65 12.43
CA ALA A 503 20.09 14.64 12.64
C ALA A 503 20.84 15.01 11.35
N ASP A 504 20.47 14.39 10.21
CA ASP A 504 21.12 14.61 8.91
C ASP A 504 20.93 16.07 8.40
N ASN A 505 19.88 16.77 8.86
CA ASN A 505 19.56 18.15 8.49
C ASN A 505 19.88 19.18 9.60
N SER A 506 20.66 18.79 10.62
CA SER A 506 20.99 19.63 11.78
C SER A 506 22.49 19.94 11.87
N GLU A 507 22.85 20.89 12.71
CA GLU A 507 24.24 21.14 13.06
C GLU A 507 24.89 19.90 13.69
N GLN A 508 26.19 19.71 13.47
CA GLN A 508 26.95 18.54 13.91
C GLN A 508 26.76 18.19 15.40
N LYS A 509 26.60 19.21 16.25
CA LYS A 509 26.41 19.02 17.69
C LYS A 509 25.07 18.34 18.02
N LEU A 510 23.97 18.81 17.39
CA LEU A 510 22.65 18.17 17.55
C LEU A 510 22.63 16.79 16.90
N ALA A 511 23.18 16.67 15.70
CA ALA A 511 23.28 15.39 15.00
C ALA A 511 23.92 14.29 15.87
N LYS A 512 25.04 14.59 16.53
CA LYS A 512 25.72 13.64 17.43
C LYS A 512 24.83 13.19 18.60
N ILE A 513 24.06 14.10 19.20
CA ILE A 513 23.14 13.78 20.31
C ILE A 513 22.03 12.86 19.80
N LEU A 514 21.44 13.18 18.65
CA LEU A 514 20.32 12.42 18.09
C LEU A 514 20.77 11.02 17.63
N LEU A 515 21.96 10.87 17.08
CA LEU A 515 22.51 9.56 16.70
C LEU A 515 22.77 8.71 17.95
N ASP A 516 23.26 9.27 19.07
CA ASP A 516 23.41 8.51 20.32
C ASP A 516 22.07 8.04 20.92
N VAL A 517 20.99 8.85 20.76
CA VAL A 517 19.63 8.43 21.11
C VAL A 517 19.17 7.25 20.23
N ILE A 518 19.44 7.28 18.91
CA ILE A 518 19.09 6.20 17.97
C ILE A 518 19.79 4.88 18.33
N ASP A 519 21.04 4.95 18.78
CA ASP A 519 21.87 3.80 19.14
C ASP A 519 21.59 3.27 20.56
N THR A 520 20.70 3.92 21.30
CA THR A 520 20.30 3.47 22.65
C THR A 520 19.21 2.40 22.54
N PRO A 521 19.38 1.22 23.17
CA PRO A 521 18.35 0.16 23.18
C PRO A 521 17.02 0.64 23.77
N VAL A 522 15.91 0.20 23.19
CA VAL A 522 14.55 0.50 23.69
C VAL A 522 14.28 -0.30 24.96
N SER A 523 14.07 0.40 26.08
CA SER A 523 13.76 -0.20 27.37
C SER A 523 12.79 0.70 28.15
N PRO A 524 11.82 0.12 28.90
CA PRO A 524 10.93 0.91 29.76
C PRO A 524 11.64 1.48 30.99
N GLU A 525 12.86 1.02 31.33
CA GLU A 525 13.69 1.49 32.46
C GLU A 525 12.92 1.57 33.79
N LEU A 526 12.04 0.62 34.06
CA LEU A 526 11.22 0.56 35.25
C LEU A 526 11.78 -0.43 36.33
N LEU A 527 12.52 -1.46 35.88
CA LEU A 527 13.15 -2.42 36.75
C LEU A 527 14.56 -1.98 37.16
N PRO A 528 15.01 -2.31 38.40
CA PRO A 528 16.36 -2.02 38.86
C PRO A 528 17.42 -2.61 37.92
N LYS A 529 18.54 -1.91 37.77
CA LYS A 529 19.69 -2.37 36.97
C LYS A 529 20.26 -3.68 37.54
N SER A 530 20.88 -4.48 36.65
CA SER A 530 21.70 -5.61 37.08
C SER A 530 22.87 -5.13 37.94
N LYS A 531 23.51 -6.06 38.70
CA LYS A 531 24.72 -5.74 39.47
C LYS A 531 25.88 -5.26 38.61
N THR A 532 25.83 -5.56 37.30
CA THR A 532 26.80 -5.09 36.26
C THR A 532 26.44 -3.76 35.64
N GLY A 533 25.30 -3.14 36.01
CA GLY A 533 24.81 -1.87 35.44
C GLY A 533 24.08 -2.01 34.10
N GLU A 534 23.88 -3.23 33.61
CA GLU A 534 23.14 -3.50 32.37
C GLU A 534 21.63 -3.40 32.57
N ILE A 535 20.93 -3.06 31.48
CA ILE A 535 19.48 -2.97 31.44
C ILE A 535 18.91 -4.40 31.53
N ASN A 536 18.17 -4.71 32.61
CA ASN A 536 17.61 -6.04 32.87
C ASN A 536 16.40 -6.38 31.95
N GLN A 537 15.80 -5.38 31.30
CA GLN A 537 14.57 -5.57 30.53
C GLN A 537 14.66 -4.82 29.20
N LYS A 538 14.78 -5.57 28.11
CA LYS A 538 14.57 -5.02 26.78
C LYS A 538 13.13 -5.31 26.37
N THR A 539 12.43 -4.29 25.88
CA THR A 539 11.04 -4.42 25.45
C THR A 539 10.87 -5.52 24.40
N GLU A 540 11.76 -5.56 23.42
CA GLU A 540 11.72 -6.51 22.31
C GLU A 540 11.98 -7.97 22.72
N ASP A 541 12.62 -8.22 23.86
CA ASP A 541 12.79 -9.59 24.41
C ASP A 541 11.45 -10.15 24.92
N ILE A 542 10.52 -9.28 25.32
CA ILE A 542 9.22 -9.67 25.90
C ILE A 542 8.13 -9.77 24.84
N ILE A 543 8.04 -8.78 23.97
CA ILE A 543 6.96 -8.68 22.99
C ILE A 543 7.37 -9.13 21.59
N GLY A 544 8.67 -9.18 21.28
CA GLY A 544 9.23 -9.33 19.94
C GLY A 544 9.60 -8.00 19.29
N PRO A 545 10.30 -8.04 18.13
CA PRO A 545 10.78 -6.85 17.44
C PRO A 545 9.65 -5.93 16.96
N TYR A 546 9.78 -4.63 17.19
CA TYR A 546 8.81 -3.64 16.72
C TYR A 546 8.63 -3.64 15.20
N GLU A 547 9.66 -3.97 14.42
CA GLU A 547 9.54 -4.03 12.96
C GLU A 547 8.54 -5.11 12.49
N LEU A 548 8.47 -6.27 13.18
CA LEU A 548 7.45 -7.27 12.91
C LEU A 548 6.06 -6.77 13.32
N HIS A 549 5.94 -6.14 14.49
CA HIS A 549 4.67 -5.60 14.96
C HIS A 549 4.13 -4.49 14.05
N ASP A 550 4.97 -3.59 13.57
CA ASP A 550 4.61 -2.53 12.63
C ASP A 550 4.19 -3.11 11.27
N PHE A 551 4.88 -4.15 10.80
CA PHE A 551 4.49 -4.90 9.61
C PHE A 551 3.09 -5.53 9.78
N PHE A 552 2.86 -6.22 10.89
CA PHE A 552 1.57 -6.84 11.18
C PHE A 552 0.45 -5.81 11.30
N LEU A 553 0.70 -4.72 12.01
CA LEU A 553 -0.24 -3.61 12.18
C LEU A 553 -0.65 -3.01 10.84
N TYR A 554 0.33 -2.76 9.97
CA TYR A 554 0.09 -2.18 8.65
C TYR A 554 -0.85 -3.05 7.80
N HIS A 555 -0.56 -4.33 7.72
CA HIS A 555 -1.34 -5.25 6.90
C HIS A 555 -2.72 -5.60 7.52
N THR A 556 -2.82 -5.60 8.84
CA THR A 556 -4.08 -5.82 9.55
C THR A 556 -5.03 -4.64 9.37
N VAL A 557 -4.59 -3.43 9.71
CA VAL A 557 -5.49 -2.28 9.81
C VAL A 557 -5.78 -1.67 8.44
N LYS A 558 -4.76 -1.57 7.58
CA LYS A 558 -4.92 -0.94 6.27
C LYS A 558 -5.61 -1.84 5.25
N TYR A 559 -5.33 -3.13 5.28
CA TYR A 559 -5.76 -4.05 4.23
C TYR A 559 -6.67 -5.18 4.71
N GLY A 560 -6.91 -5.30 6.01
CA GLY A 560 -7.73 -6.37 6.54
C GLY A 560 -7.20 -7.78 6.19
N ALA A 561 -5.88 -7.91 5.99
CA ALA A 561 -5.28 -9.17 5.60
C ALA A 561 -5.45 -10.24 6.70
N SER A 562 -5.72 -11.47 6.28
CA SER A 562 -5.84 -12.60 7.21
C SER A 562 -4.51 -12.90 7.92
N PRO A 563 -4.54 -13.45 9.14
CA PRO A 563 -3.32 -13.81 9.87
C PRO A 563 -2.38 -14.71 9.06
N ALA A 564 -2.92 -15.71 8.36
CA ALA A 564 -2.15 -16.61 7.50
C ALA A 564 -1.47 -15.88 6.34
N LYS A 565 -2.15 -14.90 5.73
CA LYS A 565 -1.56 -14.05 4.67
C LYS A 565 -0.47 -13.15 5.24
N ILE A 566 -0.70 -12.54 6.42
CA ILE A 566 0.29 -11.69 7.09
C ILE A 566 1.55 -12.49 7.42
N LYS A 567 1.40 -13.71 7.97
CA LYS A 567 2.50 -14.63 8.22
C LYS A 567 3.30 -14.88 6.94
N PHE A 568 2.63 -15.32 5.87
CA PHE A 568 3.25 -15.58 4.58
C PHE A 568 4.04 -14.37 4.03
N MET A 569 3.45 -13.17 4.09
CA MET A 569 4.12 -11.95 3.64
C MET A 569 5.32 -11.58 4.52
N ALA A 570 5.21 -11.78 5.84
CA ALA A 570 6.30 -11.52 6.77
C ALA A 570 7.47 -12.50 6.58
N GLU A 571 7.20 -13.78 6.36
CA GLU A 571 8.22 -14.79 6.03
C GLU A 571 9.01 -14.40 4.76
N LYS A 572 8.34 -13.83 3.76
CA LYS A 572 8.99 -13.31 2.55
C LYS A 572 9.76 -12.01 2.81
N ALA A 573 9.19 -11.08 3.58
CA ALA A 573 9.79 -9.78 3.85
C ALA A 573 11.04 -9.88 4.76
N PHE A 574 11.10 -10.88 5.62
CA PHE A 574 12.15 -11.04 6.65
C PHE A 574 12.91 -12.37 6.52
N THR A 575 12.96 -12.98 5.32
CA THR A 575 13.51 -14.32 5.05
C THR A 575 14.90 -14.56 5.66
N GLU A 576 15.79 -13.56 5.67
CA GLU A 576 17.17 -13.70 6.16
C GLU A 576 17.32 -13.27 7.63
N LYS A 577 16.25 -12.83 8.27
CA LYS A 577 16.34 -12.19 9.58
C LYS A 577 15.64 -12.97 10.69
N TYR A 578 14.51 -13.59 10.40
CA TYR A 578 13.71 -14.31 11.39
C TYR A 578 13.22 -15.66 10.85
N GLU A 579 13.28 -16.67 11.71
CA GLU A 579 12.73 -17.99 11.42
C GLU A 579 11.19 -17.96 11.38
N PRO A 580 10.55 -18.78 10.53
CA PRO A 580 9.09 -18.83 10.38
C PRO A 580 8.33 -19.03 11.69
N ASP A 581 8.81 -19.92 12.57
CA ASP A 581 8.19 -20.18 13.88
C ASP A 581 8.25 -18.95 14.80
N TYR A 582 9.32 -18.17 14.70
CA TYR A 582 9.46 -16.94 15.47
C TYR A 582 8.51 -15.86 14.97
N ILE A 583 8.32 -15.75 13.66
CA ILE A 583 7.33 -14.84 13.04
C ILE A 583 5.92 -15.23 13.50
N GLU A 584 5.56 -16.51 13.45
CA GLU A 584 4.25 -17.00 13.91
C GLU A 584 4.00 -16.71 15.39
N LYS A 585 4.96 -17.03 16.25
CA LYS A 585 4.88 -16.74 17.69
C LYS A 585 4.68 -15.24 17.95
N THR A 586 5.40 -14.40 17.24
CA THR A 586 5.31 -12.94 17.38
C THR A 586 3.98 -12.41 16.85
N LEU A 587 3.45 -12.97 15.75
CA LEU A 587 2.14 -12.62 15.19
C LEU A 587 1.00 -13.01 16.15
N ASN A 588 1.05 -14.20 16.76
CA ASN A 588 0.09 -14.60 17.78
C ASN A 588 0.17 -13.69 19.01
N THR A 589 1.38 -13.25 19.39
CA THR A 589 1.57 -12.27 20.47
C THR A 589 0.99 -10.91 20.10
N PHE A 590 1.17 -10.46 18.84
CA PHE A 590 0.56 -9.23 18.34
C PHE A 590 -0.95 -9.26 18.46
N PHE A 591 -1.64 -10.26 17.91
CA PHE A 591 -3.11 -10.32 17.95
C PHE A 591 -3.63 -10.44 19.38
N ARG A 592 -3.02 -11.30 20.21
CA ARG A 592 -3.40 -11.41 21.63
C ARG A 592 -3.35 -10.06 22.34
N ARG A 593 -2.26 -9.31 22.17
CA ARG A 593 -2.10 -7.99 22.80
C ARG A 593 -2.99 -6.94 22.16
N PHE A 594 -3.11 -6.95 20.85
CA PHE A 594 -3.95 -6.02 20.10
C PHE A 594 -5.41 -6.08 20.55
N PHE A 595 -5.96 -7.27 20.71
CA PHE A 595 -7.32 -7.47 21.20
C PHE A 595 -7.45 -7.16 22.69
N ALA A 596 -6.62 -7.72 23.54
CA ALA A 596 -6.71 -7.55 25.00
C ALA A 596 -6.53 -6.10 25.47
N ASN A 597 -5.89 -5.24 24.68
CA ASN A 597 -5.60 -3.85 25.06
C ASN A 597 -6.48 -2.80 24.34
N GLN A 598 -7.58 -3.21 23.71
CA GLN A 598 -8.50 -2.25 23.07
C GLN A 598 -9.05 -1.22 24.06
N PHE A 599 -9.31 -1.60 25.32
CA PHE A 599 -9.81 -0.66 26.33
C PHE A 599 -8.87 0.53 26.56
N LYS A 600 -7.55 0.35 26.39
CA LYS A 600 -6.58 1.45 26.47
C LYS A 600 -6.74 2.41 25.28
N ARG A 601 -6.97 1.87 24.07
CA ARG A 601 -7.19 2.68 22.87
C ARG A 601 -8.51 3.43 22.88
N SER A 602 -9.52 2.93 23.58
CA SER A 602 -10.83 3.58 23.70
C SER A 602 -10.78 4.94 24.39
N CYS A 603 -9.72 5.22 25.16
CA CYS A 603 -9.54 6.47 25.90
C CYS A 603 -8.19 7.17 25.61
N VAL A 604 -7.59 6.92 24.44
CA VAL A 604 -6.34 7.62 24.06
C VAL A 604 -6.57 9.14 23.92
N PRO A 605 -5.57 9.96 24.27
CA PRO A 605 -5.61 11.39 24.06
C PRO A 605 -5.81 11.78 22.60
N ASP A 606 -6.23 13.03 22.36
CA ASP A 606 -6.21 13.61 21.02
C ASP A 606 -4.79 13.69 20.49
N GLY A 607 -4.65 13.52 19.19
CA GLY A 607 -3.38 13.64 18.48
C GLY A 607 -3.57 13.58 16.97
N PRO A 608 -2.57 13.98 16.17
CA PRO A 608 -2.71 14.07 14.72
C PRO A 608 -2.67 12.68 14.06
N LYS A 609 -3.53 12.47 13.07
CA LYS A 609 -3.34 11.39 12.10
C LYS A 609 -2.24 11.81 11.13
N VAL A 610 -1.12 11.12 11.16
CA VAL A 610 0.06 11.44 10.34
C VAL A 610 0.14 10.57 9.09
N GLY A 611 -0.03 9.27 9.26
CA GLY A 611 0.02 8.29 8.19
C GLY A 611 -1.35 7.78 7.75
N THR A 612 -1.35 6.70 6.98
CA THR A 612 -2.57 6.05 6.47
C THR A 612 -3.33 5.25 7.52
N ILE A 613 -2.75 5.06 8.71
CA ILE A 613 -3.33 4.28 9.82
C ILE A 613 -3.37 5.15 11.08
N SER A 614 -4.50 5.11 11.77
CA SER A 614 -4.68 5.68 13.10
C SER A 614 -5.47 4.71 13.98
N LEU A 615 -5.02 4.52 15.22
CA LEU A 615 -5.71 3.67 16.20
C LEU A 615 -6.59 4.48 17.16
N SER A 616 -6.78 5.77 16.90
CA SER A 616 -7.76 6.58 17.63
C SER A 616 -9.17 6.04 17.39
N PRO A 617 -10.02 5.91 18.42
CA PRO A 617 -11.42 5.48 18.26
C PRO A 617 -12.26 6.53 17.49
N ARG A 618 -11.74 7.71 17.29
CA ARG A 618 -12.31 8.77 16.43
C ARG A 618 -11.85 8.66 14.97
N GLY A 619 -10.91 7.76 14.66
CA GLY A 619 -10.28 7.59 13.36
C GLY A 619 -10.59 6.24 12.70
N ASP A 620 -9.54 5.54 12.27
CA ASP A 620 -9.61 4.39 11.36
C ASP A 620 -10.00 3.07 12.05
N TRP A 621 -9.83 2.95 13.37
CA TRP A 621 -10.04 1.70 14.07
C TRP A 621 -11.04 1.83 15.23
N ARG A 622 -12.16 1.13 15.11
CA ARG A 622 -13.19 1.03 16.16
C ARG A 622 -13.48 -0.43 16.41
N MET A 623 -13.17 -0.92 17.59
CA MET A 623 -13.34 -2.31 17.99
C MET A 623 -13.95 -2.37 19.39
N PRO A 624 -14.87 -3.32 19.68
CA PRO A 624 -15.28 -3.60 21.06
C PRO A 624 -14.10 -4.02 21.93
N SER A 625 -14.06 -3.56 23.18
CA SER A 625 -12.96 -3.86 24.10
C SER A 625 -12.93 -5.33 24.56
N ASP A 626 -14.01 -6.05 24.37
CA ASP A 626 -14.25 -7.43 24.75
C ASP A 626 -14.38 -8.39 23.55
N ALA A 627 -13.89 -7.97 22.37
CA ALA A 627 -13.88 -8.81 21.16
C ALA A 627 -12.95 -10.01 21.34
N SER A 628 -13.41 -11.20 20.89
CA SER A 628 -12.60 -12.41 20.86
C SER A 628 -11.57 -12.37 19.73
N GLN A 629 -10.37 -12.88 20.01
CA GLN A 629 -9.28 -13.01 19.03
C GLN A 629 -9.27 -14.35 18.28
N GLU A 630 -10.20 -15.27 18.57
CA GLU A 630 -10.12 -16.67 18.10
C GLU A 630 -10.03 -16.79 16.57
N ALA A 631 -10.69 -15.91 15.81
CA ALA A 631 -10.62 -15.89 14.36
C ALA A 631 -9.27 -15.36 13.81
N TRP A 632 -8.40 -14.83 14.67
CA TRP A 632 -7.06 -14.31 14.30
C TRP A 632 -5.91 -15.18 14.82
N ARG A 633 -6.16 -16.40 15.25
CA ARG A 633 -5.10 -17.37 15.55
C ARG A 633 -4.50 -17.95 14.27
N VAL A 634 -3.17 -18.10 14.25
CA VAL A 634 -2.41 -18.72 13.14
C VAL A 634 -2.05 -20.14 13.52
#